data_804cd160750b24f7509849d9dcd3b96a
#
_entry.id   804cd160750b24f7509849d9dcd3b96a
#
_cell.length_a   1.000
_cell.length_b   1.000
_cell.length_c   1.000
_cell.angle_alpha   90.00
_cell.angle_beta   90.00
_cell.angle_gamma   90.00
#
_symmetry.space_group_name_H-M   'P 1'
#
loop_
_entity.id
_entity.type
_entity.pdbx_description
1 polymer ?
#
loop_
_entity_poly.entity_id
_entity_poly.type
_entity_poly.pdbx_seq_one_letter_code
_entity_poly.pdbx_strand_id
1 'polypeptide(L)'
;KNDYIGGHTHTHEIDHEGKSLSVDSGFIVYNERTYPNFIKLLDQLGVERQLTRMGFSVKSDRDDLEYAGHSLNGLFAQRSNIFRPSFIRMLGSMNRFNQESRKDLPSIDPKMTLGDYLLKNNYSTEFIQHFIVPIGAAIWSTVPTDMMNIPAVFFIRFFENHGLLQIINRPNWWVIKGGSKRYVDKIIAKFKDRIRLSTPVKNVKRDDDLVTISFGIDGENEENFDAVVFATHSDQSLAL
;
A
#
# COMPACT_ATOMS: atom_id res chain seq x y z
N LYS A 1 6.95 12.94 -15.92
CA LYS A 1 8.39 13.25 -15.86
C LYS A 1 9.28 12.02 -16.03
N ASN A 2 8.72 10.82 -15.88
CA ASN A 2 9.47 9.57 -16.01
C ASN A 2 9.71 9.22 -17.50
N ASP A 3 10.67 8.34 -17.75
CA ASP A 3 11.00 7.78 -19.05
C ASP A 3 10.21 6.50 -19.37
N TYR A 4 9.33 6.08 -18.45
CA TYR A 4 8.44 4.92 -18.61
C TYR A 4 6.99 5.27 -18.23
N ILE A 5 6.05 4.44 -18.70
CA ILE A 5 4.62 4.55 -18.44
C ILE A 5 4.24 3.62 -17.29
N GLY A 6 3.31 4.05 -16.45
CA GLY A 6 2.75 3.24 -15.37
C GLY A 6 2.91 3.84 -13.97
N GLY A 7 3.85 4.76 -13.77
CA GLY A 7 4.10 5.37 -12.46
C GLY A 7 4.45 4.31 -11.40
N HIS A 8 3.59 4.17 -10.37
CA HIS A 8 3.75 3.14 -9.34
C HIS A 8 3.39 1.72 -9.83
N THR A 9 2.81 1.57 -11.01
CA THR A 9 2.67 0.27 -11.66
C THR A 9 3.94 -0.01 -12.44
N HIS A 10 4.89 -0.65 -11.77
CA HIS A 10 6.20 -0.92 -12.33
C HIS A 10 6.56 -2.40 -12.16
N THR A 11 6.63 -3.10 -13.28
CA THR A 11 7.00 -4.51 -13.37
C THR A 11 8.42 -4.62 -13.92
N HIS A 12 9.29 -5.32 -13.21
CA HIS A 12 10.65 -5.66 -13.64
C HIS A 12 10.67 -7.08 -14.20
N GLU A 13 11.29 -7.23 -15.35
CA GLU A 13 11.59 -8.56 -15.90
C GLU A 13 12.99 -8.97 -15.44
N ILE A 14 13.06 -10.07 -14.67
CA ILE A 14 14.32 -10.60 -14.14
C ILE A 14 14.54 -11.99 -14.74
N ASP A 15 15.76 -12.28 -15.18
CA ASP A 15 16.19 -13.66 -15.45
C ASP A 15 16.65 -14.33 -14.16
N HIS A 16 16.06 -15.49 -13.86
CA HIS A 16 16.45 -16.32 -12.74
C HIS A 16 16.54 -17.78 -13.24
N GLU A 17 17.73 -18.32 -13.27
CA GLU A 17 18.02 -19.69 -13.74
C GLU A 17 17.45 -19.98 -15.15
N GLY A 18 17.57 -19.02 -16.07
CA GLY A 18 17.09 -19.14 -17.44
C GLY A 18 15.56 -19.02 -17.59
N LYS A 19 14.86 -18.54 -16.56
CA LYS A 19 13.42 -18.25 -16.58
C LYS A 19 13.19 -16.75 -16.38
N SER A 20 12.42 -16.14 -17.28
CA SER A 20 11.97 -14.76 -17.10
C SER A 20 10.87 -14.70 -16.04
N LEU A 21 11.06 -13.87 -15.02
CA LEU A 21 10.11 -13.61 -13.95
C LEU A 21 9.70 -12.14 -13.98
N SER A 22 8.39 -11.90 -13.99
CA SER A 22 7.82 -10.55 -13.85
C SER A 22 7.62 -10.22 -12.37
N VAL A 23 8.33 -9.22 -11.86
CA VAL A 23 8.30 -8.80 -10.46
C VAL A 23 7.79 -7.37 -10.34
N ASP A 24 6.66 -7.20 -9.68
CA ASP A 24 6.09 -5.88 -9.41
C ASP A 24 6.77 -5.25 -8.18
N SER A 25 7.19 -3.97 -8.30
CA SER A 25 7.86 -3.22 -7.23
C SER A 25 7.02 -2.08 -6.65
N GLY A 26 5.85 -1.79 -7.21
CA GLY A 26 4.96 -0.74 -6.75
C GLY A 26 3.61 -1.29 -6.30
N PHE A 27 2.58 -1.14 -7.11
CA PHE A 27 1.27 -1.72 -6.84
C PHE A 27 1.27 -3.22 -7.17
N ILE A 28 1.19 -4.06 -6.14
CA ILE A 28 1.40 -5.51 -6.27
C ILE A 28 0.10 -6.30 -6.11
N VAL A 29 -0.67 -6.02 -5.05
CA VAL A 29 -1.82 -6.84 -4.63
C VAL A 29 -3.08 -6.00 -4.46
N TYR A 30 -4.23 -6.62 -4.69
CA TYR A 30 -5.54 -6.04 -4.42
C TYR A 30 -6.51 -7.11 -3.94
N ASN A 31 -7.67 -6.70 -3.42
CA ASN A 31 -8.70 -7.61 -2.96
C ASN A 31 -10.09 -7.23 -3.51
N GLU A 32 -11.03 -8.14 -3.43
CA GLU A 32 -12.38 -7.96 -4.00
C GLU A 32 -13.21 -6.94 -3.24
N ARG A 33 -12.94 -6.76 -1.95
CA ARG A 33 -13.75 -5.91 -1.07
C ARG A 33 -13.50 -4.43 -1.28
N THR A 34 -12.23 -4.05 -1.39
CA THR A 34 -11.81 -2.64 -1.41
C THR A 34 -11.47 -2.10 -2.80
N TYR A 35 -11.42 -2.97 -3.82
CA TYR A 35 -11.06 -2.58 -5.19
C TYR A 35 -12.12 -2.92 -6.25
N PRO A 36 -13.44 -2.67 -6.03
CA PRO A 36 -14.47 -3.10 -6.98
C PRO A 36 -14.36 -2.42 -8.35
N ASN A 37 -13.94 -1.15 -8.40
CA ASN A 37 -13.77 -0.44 -9.67
C ASN A 37 -12.52 -0.89 -10.43
N PHE A 38 -11.45 -1.24 -9.72
CA PHE A 38 -10.25 -1.80 -10.35
C PHE A 38 -10.55 -3.17 -10.98
N ILE A 39 -11.34 -4.00 -10.30
CA ILE A 39 -11.77 -5.29 -10.85
C ILE A 39 -12.59 -5.10 -12.13
N LYS A 40 -13.55 -4.17 -12.13
CA LYS A 40 -14.32 -3.83 -13.34
C LYS A 40 -13.41 -3.38 -14.49
N LEU A 41 -12.39 -2.58 -14.20
CA LEU A 41 -11.42 -2.16 -15.20
C LEU A 41 -10.64 -3.36 -15.77
N LEU A 42 -10.16 -4.27 -14.92
CA LEU A 42 -9.44 -5.46 -15.37
C LEU A 42 -10.32 -6.37 -16.24
N ASP A 43 -11.60 -6.54 -15.87
CA ASP A 43 -12.56 -7.32 -16.63
C ASP A 43 -12.84 -6.68 -18.00
N GLN A 44 -13.01 -5.35 -18.08
CA GLN A 44 -13.18 -4.60 -19.34
C GLN A 44 -11.94 -4.71 -20.25
N LEU A 45 -10.74 -4.76 -19.66
CA LEU A 45 -9.49 -4.90 -20.39
C LEU A 45 -9.16 -6.35 -20.75
N GLY A 46 -9.90 -7.33 -20.23
CA GLY A 46 -9.59 -8.75 -20.38
C GLY A 46 -8.23 -9.11 -19.81
N VAL A 47 -7.89 -8.58 -18.62
CA VAL A 47 -6.62 -8.86 -17.94
C VAL A 47 -6.80 -9.99 -16.95
N GLU A 48 -5.98 -11.03 -17.09
CA GLU A 48 -6.01 -12.19 -16.20
C GLU A 48 -5.41 -11.86 -14.83
N ARG A 49 -6.05 -12.42 -13.81
CA ARG A 49 -5.63 -12.31 -12.42
C ARG A 49 -5.45 -13.70 -11.81
N GLN A 50 -4.63 -13.80 -10.77
CA GLN A 50 -4.44 -15.05 -10.03
C GLN A 50 -4.51 -14.80 -8.54
N LEU A 51 -5.05 -15.77 -7.82
CA LEU A 51 -5.08 -15.77 -6.36
C LEU A 51 -3.66 -15.76 -5.80
N THR A 52 -3.47 -14.97 -4.76
CA THR A 52 -2.22 -14.94 -4.00
C THR A 52 -2.48 -14.98 -2.50
N ARG A 53 -1.45 -15.26 -1.73
CA ARG A 53 -1.48 -15.15 -0.27
C ARG A 53 -0.73 -13.90 0.14
N MET A 54 -1.45 -12.94 0.70
CA MET A 54 -0.80 -11.81 1.37
C MET A 54 -0.34 -12.28 2.75
N GLY A 55 0.94 -12.59 2.86
CA GLY A 55 1.60 -12.97 4.10
C GLY A 55 2.35 -11.80 4.72
N PHE A 56 2.45 -11.81 6.05
CA PHE A 56 3.31 -10.93 6.81
C PHE A 56 4.15 -11.77 7.75
N SER A 57 5.45 -11.55 7.73
CA SER A 57 6.40 -12.20 8.62
C SER A 57 7.35 -11.18 9.22
N VAL A 58 7.84 -11.46 10.40
CA VAL A 58 8.80 -10.64 11.13
C VAL A 58 9.99 -11.51 11.53
N LYS A 59 11.19 -10.99 11.30
CA LYS A 59 12.43 -11.50 11.85
C LYS A 59 13.18 -10.36 12.54
N SER A 60 13.53 -10.54 13.79
CA SER A 60 14.33 -9.61 14.59
C SER A 60 15.54 -10.37 15.15
N ASP A 61 16.71 -10.13 14.59
CA ASP A 61 17.96 -10.76 15.09
C ASP A 61 18.32 -10.25 16.49
N ARG A 62 17.99 -8.97 16.77
CA ARG A 62 18.21 -8.36 18.09
C ARG A 62 17.48 -9.10 19.21
N ASP A 63 16.22 -9.49 18.96
CA ASP A 63 15.35 -10.07 19.96
C ASP A 63 15.19 -11.59 19.76
N ASP A 64 15.98 -12.19 18.84
CA ASP A 64 15.87 -13.60 18.44
C ASP A 64 14.43 -14.03 18.24
N LEU A 65 13.69 -13.28 17.42
CA LEU A 65 12.26 -13.48 17.17
C LEU A 65 12.00 -13.69 15.69
N GLU A 66 11.33 -14.80 15.35
CA GLU A 66 10.85 -15.07 14.00
C GLU A 66 9.46 -15.67 14.04
N TYR A 67 8.53 -15.10 13.23
CA TYR A 67 7.17 -15.62 13.08
C TYR A 67 6.53 -15.14 11.79
N ALA A 68 5.44 -15.83 11.36
CA ALA A 68 4.60 -15.43 10.23
C ALA A 68 3.12 -15.48 10.60
N GLY A 69 2.39 -14.41 10.29
CA GLY A 69 1.00 -14.20 10.75
C GLY A 69 -0.09 -14.94 9.95
N HIS A 70 0.26 -15.82 9.01
CA HIS A 70 -0.73 -16.44 8.11
C HIS A 70 -1.33 -17.76 8.62
N SER A 71 -0.74 -18.39 9.61
CA SER A 71 -1.19 -19.66 10.20
C SER A 71 -0.64 -19.86 11.60
N LEU A 72 -1.25 -20.77 12.39
CA LEU A 72 -0.70 -21.17 13.70
C LEU A 72 0.72 -21.74 13.55
N ASN A 73 0.95 -22.56 12.53
CA ASN A 73 2.28 -23.11 12.27
C ASN A 73 3.29 -22.00 11.93
N GLY A 74 2.88 -20.95 11.21
CA GLY A 74 3.69 -19.77 10.93
C GLY A 74 3.96 -18.94 12.19
N LEU A 75 2.95 -18.69 13.04
CA LEU A 75 3.10 -17.98 14.31
C LEU A 75 4.15 -18.63 15.22
N PHE A 76 4.18 -19.95 15.23
CA PHE A 76 5.12 -20.74 16.01
C PHE A 76 6.17 -21.42 15.13
N ALA A 77 6.58 -20.80 14.01
CA ALA A 77 7.67 -21.31 13.17
C ALA A 77 8.96 -21.51 14.02
N GLN A 78 9.30 -20.53 14.85
CA GLN A 78 10.26 -20.66 15.92
C GLN A 78 9.57 -21.28 17.14
N ARG A 79 9.72 -22.58 17.35
CA ARG A 79 8.99 -23.35 18.38
C ARG A 79 9.20 -22.84 19.81
N SER A 80 10.36 -22.29 20.12
CA SER A 80 10.68 -21.66 21.41
C SER A 80 9.72 -20.51 21.78
N ASN A 81 9.06 -19.87 20.81
CA ASN A 81 8.10 -18.79 21.05
C ASN A 81 6.89 -19.26 21.88
N ILE A 82 6.54 -20.55 21.88
CA ILE A 82 5.47 -21.10 22.72
C ILE A 82 5.74 -20.85 24.21
N PHE A 83 7.01 -20.89 24.61
CA PHE A 83 7.42 -20.72 26.00
C PHE A 83 7.91 -19.30 26.31
N ARG A 84 7.77 -18.36 25.38
CA ARG A 84 8.25 -16.98 25.51
C ARG A 84 7.10 -16.06 25.99
N PRO A 85 7.12 -15.58 27.26
CA PRO A 85 6.04 -14.75 27.78
C PRO A 85 5.83 -13.44 27.01
N SER A 86 6.90 -12.82 26.50
CA SER A 86 6.84 -11.63 25.64
C SER A 86 6.05 -11.88 24.35
N PHE A 87 6.28 -13.02 23.70
CA PHE A 87 5.55 -13.40 22.50
C PHE A 87 4.06 -13.66 22.78
N ILE A 88 3.74 -14.33 23.88
CA ILE A 88 2.35 -14.55 24.30
C ILE A 88 1.64 -13.23 24.62
N ARG A 89 2.32 -12.27 25.31
CA ARG A 89 1.78 -10.92 25.54
C ARG A 89 1.53 -10.18 24.22
N MET A 90 2.43 -10.29 23.26
CA MET A 90 2.27 -9.73 21.91
C MET A 90 0.99 -10.28 21.25
N LEU A 91 0.80 -11.60 21.24
CA LEU A 91 -0.40 -12.23 20.66
C LEU A 91 -1.69 -11.81 21.40
N GLY A 92 -1.64 -11.70 22.72
CA GLY A 92 -2.76 -11.19 23.53
C GLY A 92 -3.13 -9.75 23.15
N SER A 93 -2.13 -8.87 23.01
CA SER A 93 -2.32 -7.48 22.57
C SER A 93 -2.84 -7.40 21.13
N MET A 94 -2.37 -8.27 20.24
CA MET A 94 -2.84 -8.34 18.85
C MET A 94 -4.33 -8.73 18.80
N ASN A 95 -4.73 -9.76 19.56
CA ASN A 95 -6.13 -10.18 19.61
C ASN A 95 -7.02 -9.07 20.20
N ARG A 96 -6.55 -8.41 21.27
CA ARG A 96 -7.25 -7.28 21.89
C ARG A 96 -7.40 -6.10 20.92
N PHE A 97 -6.33 -5.73 20.22
CA PHE A 97 -6.34 -4.67 19.21
C PHE A 97 -7.37 -4.96 18.10
N ASN A 98 -7.40 -6.18 17.60
CA ASN A 98 -8.35 -6.58 16.57
C ASN A 98 -9.81 -6.41 16.98
N GLN A 99 -10.11 -6.55 18.26
CA GLN A 99 -11.48 -6.43 18.81
C GLN A 99 -11.83 -5.00 19.25
N GLU A 100 -10.93 -4.37 20.00
CA GLU A 100 -11.16 -3.06 20.64
C GLU A 100 -11.07 -1.92 19.62
N SER A 101 -10.05 -1.90 18.77
CA SER A 101 -9.85 -0.80 17.82
C SER A 101 -11.04 -0.56 16.90
N ARG A 102 -11.76 -1.62 16.52
CA ARG A 102 -12.99 -1.51 15.71
C ARG A 102 -14.12 -0.85 16.46
N LYS A 103 -14.25 -1.14 17.76
CA LYS A 103 -15.29 -0.55 18.63
C LYS A 103 -14.97 0.92 18.93
N ASP A 104 -13.70 1.21 19.12
CA ASP A 104 -13.23 2.55 19.47
C ASP A 104 -13.26 3.51 18.27
N LEU A 105 -13.11 2.99 17.03
CA LEU A 105 -12.97 3.78 15.81
C LEU A 105 -13.97 4.95 15.69
N PRO A 106 -15.27 4.82 16.02
CA PRO A 106 -16.21 5.94 15.93
C PRO A 106 -15.97 7.07 16.96
N SER A 107 -15.24 6.78 18.04
CA SER A 107 -15.02 7.70 19.17
C SER A 107 -13.58 8.20 19.31
N ILE A 108 -12.66 7.75 18.46
CA ILE A 108 -11.27 8.21 18.45
C ILE A 108 -11.20 9.66 17.96
N ASP A 109 -10.51 10.52 18.72
CA ASP A 109 -10.19 11.88 18.28
C ASP A 109 -9.39 11.81 16.95
N PRO A 110 -9.85 12.46 15.87
CA PRO A 110 -9.14 12.48 14.60
C PRO A 110 -7.68 12.96 14.67
N LYS A 111 -7.33 13.73 15.69
CA LYS A 111 -5.97 14.23 15.93
C LYS A 111 -5.10 13.28 16.76
N MET A 112 -5.69 12.25 17.38
CA MET A 112 -4.96 11.28 18.18
C MET A 112 -4.00 10.49 17.30
N THR A 113 -2.72 10.46 17.69
CA THR A 113 -1.72 9.65 16.97
C THR A 113 -1.87 8.17 17.29
N LEU A 114 -1.34 7.32 16.43
CA LEU A 114 -1.29 5.87 16.69
C LEU A 114 -0.53 5.57 17.98
N GLY A 115 0.59 6.26 18.21
CA GLY A 115 1.36 6.14 19.44
C GLY A 115 0.54 6.44 20.68
N ASP A 116 -0.18 7.58 20.70
CA ASP A 116 -1.01 7.97 21.82
C ASP A 116 -2.14 6.97 22.08
N TYR A 117 -2.79 6.48 21.01
CA TYR A 117 -3.84 5.46 21.12
C TYR A 117 -3.31 4.16 21.75
N LEU A 118 -2.16 3.68 21.28
CA LEU A 118 -1.56 2.44 21.78
C LEU A 118 -1.11 2.57 23.25
N LEU A 119 -0.52 3.69 23.62
CA LEU A 119 -0.08 3.98 25.00
C LEU A 119 -1.28 4.15 25.93
N LYS A 120 -2.28 4.95 25.54
CA LYS A 120 -3.50 5.17 26.34
C LYS A 120 -4.23 3.87 26.67
N ASN A 121 -4.23 2.93 25.71
CA ASN A 121 -4.89 1.63 25.89
C ASN A 121 -3.96 0.54 26.44
N ASN A 122 -2.75 0.89 26.91
CA ASN A 122 -1.80 -0.02 27.52
C ASN A 122 -1.51 -1.27 26.68
N TYR A 123 -1.27 -1.09 25.37
CA TYR A 123 -0.79 -2.17 24.51
C TYR A 123 0.67 -2.48 24.83
N SER A 124 1.04 -3.77 24.76
CA SER A 124 2.39 -4.20 25.13
C SER A 124 3.45 -3.67 24.18
N THR A 125 4.63 -3.38 24.73
CA THR A 125 5.78 -2.91 23.93
C THR A 125 6.14 -3.89 22.81
N GLU A 126 6.08 -5.19 23.10
CA GLU A 126 6.34 -6.24 22.12
C GLU A 126 5.34 -6.20 20.95
N PHE A 127 4.08 -5.93 21.22
CA PHE A 127 3.07 -5.76 20.17
C PHE A 127 3.36 -4.54 19.29
N ILE A 128 3.74 -3.43 19.90
CA ILE A 128 4.09 -2.21 19.16
C ILE A 128 5.32 -2.46 18.31
N GLN A 129 6.41 -2.97 18.88
CA GLN A 129 7.71 -3.10 18.21
C GLN A 129 7.77 -4.23 17.19
N HIS A 130 7.08 -5.35 17.45
CA HIS A 130 7.20 -6.54 16.62
C HIS A 130 5.97 -6.82 15.75
N PHE A 131 4.89 -6.06 15.89
CA PHE A 131 3.72 -6.20 15.01
C PHE A 131 3.29 -4.88 14.39
N ILE A 132 2.87 -3.88 15.18
CA ILE A 132 2.29 -2.62 14.65
C ILE A 132 3.28 -1.85 13.78
N VAL A 133 4.47 -1.59 14.31
CA VAL A 133 5.48 -0.81 13.58
C VAL A 133 5.96 -1.55 12.32
N PRO A 134 6.35 -2.83 12.38
CA PRO A 134 6.79 -3.56 11.19
C PRO A 134 5.72 -3.69 10.10
N ILE A 135 4.47 -4.01 10.47
CA ILE A 135 3.41 -4.15 9.47
C ILE A 135 3.04 -2.81 8.84
N GLY A 136 2.99 -1.74 9.64
CA GLY A 136 2.75 -0.40 9.14
C GLY A 136 3.88 0.07 8.23
N ALA A 137 5.12 -0.07 8.64
CA ALA A 137 6.28 0.27 7.80
C ALA A 137 6.29 -0.49 6.47
N ALA A 138 5.93 -1.77 6.48
CA ALA A 138 5.83 -2.58 5.27
C ALA A 138 4.69 -2.12 4.33
N ILE A 139 3.53 -1.73 4.87
CA ILE A 139 2.38 -1.28 4.08
C ILE A 139 2.63 0.09 3.44
N TRP A 140 3.17 1.04 4.19
CA TRP A 140 3.35 2.42 3.73
C TRP A 140 4.77 2.76 3.30
N SER A 141 5.69 1.78 3.29
CA SER A 141 7.11 1.98 2.91
C SER A 141 7.75 3.16 3.64
N THR A 142 7.45 3.30 4.94
CA THR A 142 7.90 4.39 5.79
C THR A 142 8.85 3.92 6.88
N VAL A 143 9.55 4.87 7.50
CA VAL A 143 10.45 4.54 8.61
C VAL A 143 9.68 4.26 9.90
N PRO A 144 10.15 3.36 10.76
CA PRO A 144 9.45 2.95 11.99
C PRO A 144 9.04 4.10 12.91
N THR A 145 9.87 5.14 13.01
CA THR A 145 9.62 6.30 13.86
C THR A 145 8.40 7.10 13.45
N ASP A 146 8.13 7.20 12.16
CA ASP A 146 7.02 7.99 11.61
C ASP A 146 5.67 7.27 11.78
N MET A 147 5.70 5.94 11.89
CA MET A 147 4.49 5.14 12.11
C MET A 147 3.71 5.52 13.35
N MET A 148 4.40 5.92 14.42
CA MET A 148 3.76 6.28 15.68
C MET A 148 3.05 7.65 15.61
N ASN A 149 3.42 8.50 14.65
CA ASN A 149 2.89 9.84 14.48
C ASN A 149 1.67 9.93 13.54
N ILE A 150 1.34 8.84 12.84
CA ILE A 150 0.16 8.85 11.95
C ILE A 150 -1.13 8.90 12.76
N PRO A 151 -2.24 9.45 12.21
CA PRO A 151 -3.53 9.43 12.90
C PRO A 151 -4.02 8.00 13.16
N ALA A 152 -4.39 7.69 14.40
CA ALA A 152 -4.90 6.38 14.79
C ALA A 152 -6.13 5.96 13.96
N VAL A 153 -7.04 6.91 13.71
CA VAL A 153 -8.25 6.69 12.88
C VAL A 153 -7.87 6.21 11.47
N PHE A 154 -6.84 6.80 10.87
CA PHE A 154 -6.37 6.41 9.53
C PHE A 154 -5.85 4.97 9.52
N PHE A 155 -4.97 4.62 10.47
CA PHE A 155 -4.40 3.29 10.58
C PHE A 155 -5.48 2.22 10.80
N ILE A 156 -6.34 2.41 11.80
CA ILE A 156 -7.37 1.44 12.18
C ILE A 156 -8.40 1.26 11.07
N ARG A 157 -8.84 2.36 10.43
CA ARG A 157 -9.78 2.31 9.31
C ARG A 157 -9.20 1.57 8.11
N PHE A 158 -7.93 1.78 7.81
CA PHE A 158 -7.23 1.04 6.76
C PHE A 158 -7.21 -0.46 7.07
N PHE A 159 -6.84 -0.85 8.30
CA PHE A 159 -6.80 -2.24 8.72
C PHE A 159 -8.19 -2.89 8.67
N GLU A 160 -9.24 -2.17 9.07
CA GLU A 160 -10.61 -2.66 8.99
C GLU A 160 -11.06 -2.88 7.54
N ASN A 161 -10.89 -1.88 6.70
CA ASN A 161 -11.30 -1.93 5.29
C ASN A 161 -10.61 -3.10 4.55
N HIS A 162 -9.34 -3.35 4.84
CA HIS A 162 -8.57 -4.42 4.21
C HIS A 162 -8.74 -5.78 4.88
N GLY A 163 -9.59 -5.88 5.92
CA GLY A 163 -9.84 -7.13 6.63
C GLY A 163 -8.66 -7.62 7.48
N LEU A 164 -7.71 -6.73 7.80
CA LEU A 164 -6.51 -7.07 8.58
C LEU A 164 -6.80 -7.25 10.07
N LEU A 165 -7.91 -6.67 10.56
CA LEU A 165 -8.42 -6.88 11.93
C LEU A 165 -9.26 -8.18 12.06
N GLN A 166 -9.43 -8.94 11.00
CA GLN A 166 -10.22 -10.16 10.99
C GLN A 166 -9.32 -11.39 10.99
N ILE A 167 -9.67 -12.37 11.83
CA ILE A 167 -9.01 -13.69 11.83
C ILE A 167 -9.72 -14.61 10.83
N ILE A 168 -11.04 -14.50 10.73
CA ILE A 168 -11.93 -15.30 9.87
C ILE A 168 -12.54 -14.36 8.81
N ASN A 169 -12.93 -14.91 7.65
CA ASN A 169 -13.55 -14.14 6.56
C ASN A 169 -12.66 -13.02 5.99
N ARG A 170 -11.37 -13.26 5.93
CA ARG A 170 -10.43 -12.36 5.24
C ARG A 170 -10.76 -12.31 3.75
N PRO A 171 -10.62 -11.15 3.08
CA PRO A 171 -10.79 -11.05 1.64
C PRO A 171 -9.74 -11.90 0.91
N ASN A 172 -10.11 -12.42 -0.26
CA ASN A 172 -9.14 -13.01 -1.16
C ASN A 172 -8.24 -11.94 -1.75
N TRP A 173 -6.96 -12.24 -1.83
CA TRP A 173 -5.97 -11.35 -2.44
C TRP A 173 -5.60 -11.84 -3.83
N TRP A 174 -5.39 -10.91 -4.72
CA TRP A 174 -5.13 -11.16 -6.12
C TRP A 174 -3.90 -10.37 -6.58
N VAL A 175 -3.20 -10.92 -7.57
CA VAL A 175 -2.16 -10.26 -8.35
C VAL A 175 -2.51 -10.35 -9.83
N ILE A 176 -1.93 -9.49 -10.63
CA ILE A 176 -2.05 -9.56 -12.08
C ILE A 176 -1.14 -10.68 -12.58
N LYS A 177 -1.70 -11.61 -13.34
CA LYS A 177 -0.92 -12.70 -13.93
C LYS A 177 0.07 -12.16 -14.96
N GLY A 178 1.35 -12.37 -14.74
CA GLY A 178 2.42 -11.86 -15.58
C GLY A 178 2.77 -10.38 -15.34
N GLY A 179 2.45 -9.87 -14.14
CA GLY A 179 2.84 -8.54 -13.69
C GLY A 179 1.84 -7.42 -14.03
N SER A 180 1.84 -6.39 -13.21
CA SER A 180 0.90 -5.26 -13.27
C SER A 180 1.03 -4.45 -14.57
N LYS A 181 2.18 -4.47 -15.23
CA LYS A 181 2.39 -3.87 -16.55
C LYS A 181 1.34 -4.29 -17.58
N ARG A 182 0.79 -5.51 -17.46
CA ARG A 182 -0.19 -6.05 -18.42
C ARG A 182 -1.44 -5.17 -18.56
N TYR A 183 -1.99 -4.63 -17.48
CA TYR A 183 -3.13 -3.72 -17.61
C TYR A 183 -2.73 -2.35 -18.13
N VAL A 184 -1.54 -1.87 -17.80
CA VAL A 184 -1.02 -0.60 -18.34
C VAL A 184 -0.92 -0.68 -19.85
N ASP A 185 -0.30 -1.73 -20.39
CA ASP A 185 -0.15 -1.95 -21.82
C ASP A 185 -1.51 -1.95 -22.55
N LYS A 186 -2.53 -2.57 -21.94
CA LYS A 186 -3.89 -2.59 -22.50
C LYS A 186 -4.61 -1.26 -22.42
N ILE A 187 -4.42 -0.49 -21.34
CA ILE A 187 -5.00 0.86 -21.21
C ILE A 187 -4.46 1.77 -22.29
N ILE A 188 -3.14 1.80 -22.46
CA ILE A 188 -2.48 2.76 -23.34
C ILE A 188 -2.56 2.40 -24.83
N ALA A 189 -2.95 1.18 -25.18
CA ALA A 189 -2.91 0.66 -26.54
C ALA A 189 -3.58 1.58 -27.58
N LYS A 190 -4.62 2.34 -27.19
CA LYS A 190 -5.39 3.21 -28.07
C LYS A 190 -4.87 4.66 -28.16
N PHE A 191 -3.96 5.07 -27.27
CA PHE A 191 -3.47 6.46 -27.18
C PHE A 191 -1.99 6.57 -26.82
N LYS A 192 -1.22 5.49 -27.04
CA LYS A 192 0.22 5.44 -26.72
C LYS A 192 1.01 6.56 -27.42
N ASP A 193 0.64 6.91 -28.62
CA ASP A 193 1.21 7.99 -29.43
C ASP A 193 0.96 9.41 -28.86
N ARG A 194 -0.01 9.55 -27.95
CA ARG A 194 -0.33 10.81 -27.28
C ARG A 194 0.35 10.97 -25.92
N ILE A 195 1.10 9.96 -25.47
CA ILE A 195 1.79 10.00 -24.18
C ILE A 195 3.17 10.63 -24.37
N ARG A 196 3.44 11.67 -23.61
CA ARG A 196 4.74 12.33 -23.59
C ARG A 196 5.53 11.88 -22.38
N LEU A 197 6.61 11.16 -22.60
CA LEU A 197 7.56 10.76 -21.55
C LEU A 197 8.61 11.84 -21.35
N SER A 198 9.31 11.78 -20.22
CA SER A 198 10.38 12.74 -19.86
C SER A 198 9.97 14.20 -20.00
N THR A 199 8.67 14.47 -19.87
CA THR A 199 8.05 15.79 -20.05
C THR A 199 7.47 16.27 -18.69
N PRO A 200 8.30 16.86 -17.81
CA PRO A 200 7.82 17.34 -16.53
C PRO A 200 6.91 18.57 -16.71
N VAL A 201 5.73 18.54 -16.10
CA VAL A 201 4.88 19.72 -15.94
C VAL A 201 5.47 20.58 -14.83
N LYS A 202 5.56 21.87 -15.05
CA LYS A 202 6.13 22.85 -14.13
C LYS A 202 5.10 23.80 -13.54
N ASN A 203 4.08 24.12 -14.32
CA ASN A 203 3.01 25.01 -13.85
C ASN A 203 1.71 24.69 -14.58
N VAL A 204 0.59 24.93 -13.91
CA VAL A 204 -0.75 24.84 -14.49
C VAL A 204 -1.52 26.09 -14.12
N LYS A 205 -1.88 26.89 -15.12
CA LYS A 205 -2.65 28.12 -14.94
C LYS A 205 -4.05 27.93 -15.50
N ARG A 206 -5.06 28.25 -14.72
CA ARG A 206 -6.45 28.21 -15.13
C ARG A 206 -6.95 29.63 -15.36
N ASP A 207 -7.41 29.90 -16.57
CA ASP A 207 -8.18 31.08 -16.92
C ASP A 207 -9.65 30.68 -17.14
N ASP A 208 -10.55 31.64 -17.42
CA ASP A 208 -11.99 31.38 -17.49
C ASP A 208 -12.39 30.30 -18.51
N ASP A 209 -11.72 30.26 -19.65
CA ASP A 209 -12.06 29.37 -20.76
C ASP A 209 -11.04 28.26 -21.05
N LEU A 210 -9.80 28.38 -20.54
CA LEU A 210 -8.71 27.49 -20.89
C LEU A 210 -7.82 27.16 -19.69
N VAL A 211 -7.13 26.03 -19.79
CA VAL A 211 -6.06 25.65 -18.85
C VAL A 211 -4.74 25.57 -19.60
N THR A 212 -3.81 26.45 -19.24
CA THR A 212 -2.46 26.47 -19.81
C THR A 212 -1.54 25.60 -18.97
N ILE A 213 -0.82 24.69 -19.61
CA ILE A 213 0.20 23.83 -18.99
C ILE A 213 1.56 24.28 -19.50
N SER A 214 2.47 24.64 -18.56
CA SER A 214 3.88 24.85 -18.88
C SER A 214 4.68 23.58 -18.55
N PHE A 215 5.47 23.11 -19.50
CA PHE A 215 6.21 21.84 -19.38
C PHE A 215 7.60 21.93 -20.01
N GLY A 216 8.43 20.92 -19.77
CA GLY A 216 9.83 20.90 -20.16
C GLY A 216 10.75 21.04 -18.96
N ILE A 217 12.06 21.11 -19.19
CA ILE A 217 13.06 21.20 -18.10
C ILE A 217 12.89 22.48 -17.30
N ASP A 218 12.72 23.60 -17.97
CA ASP A 218 12.58 24.94 -17.38
C ASP A 218 11.17 25.54 -17.56
N GLY A 219 10.20 24.74 -18.03
CA GLY A 219 8.85 25.22 -18.34
C GLY A 219 8.77 26.05 -19.62
N GLU A 220 9.70 25.82 -20.54
CA GLU A 220 9.90 26.59 -21.78
C GLU A 220 8.80 26.36 -22.82
N ASN A 221 7.99 25.33 -22.67
CA ASN A 221 6.89 25.04 -23.57
C ASN A 221 5.55 25.28 -22.91
N GLU A 222 4.57 25.78 -23.67
CA GLU A 222 3.20 25.96 -23.20
C GLU A 222 2.19 25.35 -24.17
N GLU A 223 1.11 24.83 -23.62
CA GLU A 223 0.00 24.27 -24.39
C GLU A 223 -1.32 24.48 -23.64
N ASN A 224 -2.37 24.80 -24.40
CA ASN A 224 -3.70 25.08 -23.88
C ASN A 224 -4.63 23.87 -24.01
N PHE A 225 -5.45 23.65 -23.00
CA PHE A 225 -6.41 22.55 -22.92
C PHE A 225 -7.76 23.06 -22.41
N ASP A 226 -8.85 22.41 -22.80
CA ASP A 226 -10.19 22.67 -22.27
C ASP A 226 -10.32 22.23 -20.80
N ALA A 227 -9.62 21.14 -20.42
CA ALA A 227 -9.62 20.60 -19.06
C ALA A 227 -8.34 19.83 -18.75
N VAL A 228 -7.97 19.80 -17.47
CA VAL A 228 -6.80 19.05 -16.96
C VAL A 228 -7.22 18.18 -15.79
N VAL A 229 -6.76 16.93 -15.79
CA VAL A 229 -6.92 15.99 -14.67
C VAL A 229 -5.54 15.72 -14.06
N PHE A 230 -5.38 16.08 -12.80
CA PHE A 230 -4.18 15.77 -12.03
C PHE A 230 -4.24 14.32 -11.55
N ALA A 231 -3.29 13.50 -11.98
CA ALA A 231 -3.09 12.14 -11.51
C ALA A 231 -1.69 11.96 -10.89
N THR A 232 -1.27 12.95 -10.12
CA THR A 232 0.01 13.01 -9.38
C THR A 232 -0.24 12.91 -7.88
N HIS A 233 0.81 12.86 -7.06
CA HIS A 233 0.66 12.96 -5.62
C HIS A 233 0.04 14.31 -5.24
N SER A 234 -0.73 14.34 -4.15
CA SER A 234 -1.50 15.52 -3.75
C SER A 234 -0.63 16.75 -3.47
N ASP A 235 0.53 16.55 -2.85
CA ASP A 235 1.54 17.58 -2.61
C ASP A 235 2.11 18.13 -3.93
N GLN A 236 2.38 17.26 -4.90
CA GLN A 236 2.86 17.66 -6.23
C GLN A 236 1.78 18.36 -7.04
N SER A 237 0.53 17.89 -6.95
CA SER A 237 -0.60 18.58 -7.60
C SER A 237 -0.85 19.97 -7.04
N LEU A 238 -0.63 20.14 -5.73
CA LEU A 238 -0.80 21.44 -5.05
C LEU A 238 0.31 22.43 -5.39
N ALA A 239 1.48 21.95 -5.77
CA ALA A 239 2.62 22.76 -6.14
C ALA A 239 2.61 23.24 -7.60
N LEU A 240 1.70 22.70 -8.43
CA LEU A 240 1.51 23.06 -9.83
C LEU A 240 0.47 24.16 -10.01
#